data_9322c6e90d7a6b496e50a2ae9c9a0a3f
#
_entry.id   9322c6e90d7a6b496e50a2ae9c9a0a3f
#
_cell.length_a   1.000
_cell.length_b   1.000
_cell.length_c   1.000
_cell.angle_alpha   90.00
_cell.angle_beta   90.00
_cell.angle_gamma   90.00
#
_symmetry.space_group_name_H-M   'P 1'
#
loop_
_entity.id
_entity.type
_entity.pdbx_description
1 polymer ?
#
loop_
_entity_poly.entity_id
_entity_poly.type
_entity_poly.pdbx_seq_one_letter_code
_entity_poly.pdbx_strand_id
1 'polypeptide(L)'
;MAAVMPATAASRLLLSGNEAVARAVWEAGVKVAAAYPGTPSTEMMEVISTYPDLYAEWSVNEKVSLEVAIGAAYAGSRAFCCMKHVGMNVASDALMTLTLTGVIGGLVIAIADDVGLSSSQNEQDSRYWGRFAHVPVFEPADSQEAYEMTLVAYELSEKFQVPVILRMTTRINHVKSLVTVGERA
;
A
#
# COMPACT_ATOMS: atom_id res chain seq x y z
N MET A 1 18.47 33.89 8.22
CA MET A 1 17.27 33.58 9.00
C MET A 1 16.33 32.81 8.09
N ALA A 2 16.26 31.49 8.25
CA ALA A 2 15.29 30.67 7.52
C ALA A 2 13.92 30.92 8.17
N ALA A 3 12.96 31.38 7.38
CA ALA A 3 11.58 31.54 7.83
C ALA A 3 11.01 30.15 8.16
N VAL A 4 10.74 29.90 9.43
CA VAL A 4 9.97 28.74 9.88
C VAL A 4 8.55 28.99 9.37
N MET A 5 8.16 28.26 8.32
CA MET A 5 6.76 28.24 7.88
C MET A 5 5.90 27.71 9.02
N PRO A 6 4.75 28.34 9.32
CA PRO A 6 3.86 27.83 10.34
C PRO A 6 3.40 26.41 9.91
N ALA A 7 3.51 25.45 10.81
CA ALA A 7 2.94 24.13 10.60
C ALA A 7 1.44 24.30 10.32
N THR A 8 1.01 23.97 9.11
CA THR A 8 -0.42 23.88 8.77
C THR A 8 -1.07 22.92 9.79
N ALA A 9 -2.20 23.32 10.31
CA ALA A 9 -2.88 22.55 11.39
C ALA A 9 -3.17 21.14 10.87
N ALA A 10 -2.47 20.15 11.42
CA ALA A 10 -2.71 18.75 11.13
C ALA A 10 -4.20 18.44 11.36
N SER A 11 -4.90 17.99 10.33
CA SER A 11 -6.31 17.63 10.44
C SER A 11 -6.46 16.22 11.02
N ARG A 12 -7.48 16.00 11.85
CA ARG A 12 -7.79 14.68 12.41
C ARG A 12 -9.04 14.13 11.74
N LEU A 13 -8.93 12.96 11.16
CA LEU A 13 -10.03 12.28 10.47
C LEU A 13 -10.32 10.94 11.15
N LEU A 14 -11.58 10.53 11.18
CA LEU A 14 -11.97 9.19 11.62
C LEU A 14 -11.86 8.23 10.43
N LEU A 15 -10.81 7.44 10.38
CA LEU A 15 -10.48 6.56 9.27
C LEU A 15 -10.34 5.09 9.71
N SER A 16 -10.78 4.18 8.86
CA SER A 16 -10.37 2.77 8.94
C SER A 16 -8.92 2.61 8.47
N GLY A 17 -8.31 1.45 8.71
CA GLY A 17 -6.97 1.20 8.17
C GLY A 17 -6.92 1.27 6.65
N ASN A 18 -7.95 0.78 5.95
CA ASN A 18 -8.04 0.90 4.49
C ASN A 18 -8.10 2.37 4.04
N GLU A 19 -8.94 3.18 4.69
CA GLU A 19 -9.06 4.63 4.41
C GLU A 19 -7.75 5.37 4.75
N ALA A 20 -7.06 4.98 5.81
CA ALA A 20 -5.79 5.57 6.26
C ALA A 20 -4.66 5.30 5.26
N VAL A 21 -4.53 4.05 4.79
CA VAL A 21 -3.58 3.69 3.72
C VAL A 21 -3.90 4.47 2.44
N ALA A 22 -5.17 4.50 2.00
CA ALA A 22 -5.58 5.23 0.81
C ALA A 22 -5.25 6.72 0.89
N ARG A 23 -5.47 7.33 2.07
CA ARG A 23 -5.11 8.72 2.34
C ARG A 23 -3.60 8.95 2.24
N ALA A 24 -2.79 8.08 2.83
CA ALA A 24 -1.33 8.16 2.77
C ALA A 24 -0.79 7.97 1.34
N VAL A 25 -1.37 7.04 0.58
CA VAL A 25 -1.06 6.82 -0.84
C VAL A 25 -1.27 8.11 -1.66
N TRP A 26 -2.40 8.78 -1.44
CA TRP A 26 -2.68 10.05 -2.11
C TRP A 26 -1.73 11.17 -1.67
N GLU A 27 -1.46 11.32 -0.36
CA GLU A 27 -0.53 12.32 0.17
C GLU A 27 0.90 12.08 -0.28
N ALA A 28 1.34 10.84 -0.40
CA ALA A 28 2.63 10.47 -0.94
C ALA A 28 2.82 10.84 -2.43
N GLY A 29 1.81 11.39 -3.09
CA GLY A 29 1.91 11.79 -4.49
C GLY A 29 1.92 10.63 -5.48
N VAL A 30 1.38 9.47 -5.10
CA VAL A 30 1.23 8.29 -5.98
C VAL A 30 0.47 8.68 -7.25
N LYS A 31 0.94 8.17 -8.39
CA LYS A 31 0.35 8.45 -9.71
C LYS A 31 -0.46 7.29 -10.25
N VAL A 32 -0.10 6.06 -9.90
CA VAL A 32 -0.76 4.85 -10.40
C VAL A 32 -1.05 3.90 -9.24
N ALA A 33 -2.29 3.47 -9.14
CA ALA A 33 -2.72 2.41 -8.23
C ALA A 33 -3.48 1.34 -9.01
N ALA A 34 -3.17 0.08 -8.76
CA ALA A 34 -3.84 -1.04 -9.40
C ALA A 34 -4.16 -2.13 -8.38
N ALA A 35 -5.29 -2.80 -8.55
CA ALA A 35 -5.73 -3.88 -7.66
C ALA A 35 -6.62 -4.89 -8.38
N TYR A 36 -6.78 -6.05 -7.75
CA TYR A 36 -7.84 -7.00 -8.03
C TYR A 36 -8.72 -7.13 -6.78
N PRO A 37 -10.06 -7.13 -6.91
CA PRO A 37 -10.94 -7.13 -5.74
C PRO A 37 -10.74 -8.34 -4.83
N GLY A 38 -10.61 -8.10 -3.52
CA GLY A 38 -10.45 -9.15 -2.52
C GLY A 38 -10.51 -8.62 -1.10
N THR A 39 -11.59 -8.93 -0.37
CA THR A 39 -11.72 -8.57 1.05
C THR A 39 -10.62 -9.23 1.88
N PRO A 40 -9.90 -8.49 2.74
CA PRO A 40 -10.23 -7.18 3.31
C PRO A 40 -9.49 -5.97 2.66
N SER A 41 -8.89 -6.09 1.48
CA SER A 41 -8.13 -4.99 0.84
C SER A 41 -8.93 -4.12 -0.13
N THR A 42 -10.13 -4.54 -0.54
CA THR A 42 -10.92 -3.90 -1.60
C THR A 42 -11.16 -2.41 -1.35
N GLU A 43 -11.51 -2.03 -0.13
CA GLU A 43 -11.86 -0.65 0.24
C GLU A 43 -10.67 0.32 0.11
N MET A 44 -9.41 -0.15 0.17
CA MET A 44 -8.26 0.71 -0.12
C MET A 44 -8.40 1.31 -1.53
N MET A 45 -8.67 0.46 -2.51
CA MET A 45 -8.75 0.87 -3.90
C MET A 45 -10.04 1.65 -4.20
N GLU A 46 -11.14 1.31 -3.55
CA GLU A 46 -12.40 2.07 -3.65
C GLU A 46 -12.19 3.53 -3.23
N VAL A 47 -11.50 3.77 -2.11
CA VAL A 47 -11.17 5.12 -1.63
C VAL A 47 -10.16 5.79 -2.55
N ILE A 48 -9.08 5.10 -2.95
CA ILE A 48 -8.06 5.64 -3.85
C ILE A 48 -8.69 6.13 -5.15
N SER A 49 -9.66 5.40 -5.71
CA SER A 49 -10.34 5.76 -6.95
C SER A 49 -11.14 7.07 -6.88
N THR A 50 -11.40 7.58 -5.68
CA THR A 50 -12.08 8.88 -5.50
C THR A 50 -11.18 10.08 -5.66
N TYR A 51 -9.86 9.90 -5.64
CA TYR A 51 -8.89 10.99 -5.79
C TYR A 51 -8.65 11.33 -7.27
N PRO A 52 -8.87 12.59 -7.70
CA PRO A 52 -8.87 12.94 -9.13
C PRO A 52 -7.48 12.95 -9.80
N ASP A 53 -6.42 13.08 -9.01
CA ASP A 53 -5.04 13.24 -9.53
C ASP A 53 -4.23 11.94 -9.54
N LEU A 54 -4.90 10.81 -9.41
CA LEU A 54 -4.30 9.49 -9.34
C LEU A 54 -5.03 8.56 -10.31
N TYR A 55 -4.28 7.89 -11.19
CA TYR A 55 -4.84 6.83 -12.03
C TYR A 55 -5.07 5.58 -11.18
N ALA A 56 -6.31 5.12 -11.12
CA ALA A 56 -6.71 3.95 -10.36
C ALA A 56 -7.45 2.96 -11.26
N GLU A 57 -7.03 1.69 -11.25
CA GLU A 57 -7.70 0.66 -12.05
C GLU A 57 -7.90 -0.67 -11.31
N TRP A 58 -9.01 -1.33 -11.63
CA TRP A 58 -9.20 -2.73 -11.33
C TRP A 58 -8.66 -3.58 -12.48
N SER A 59 -7.65 -4.39 -12.19
CA SER A 59 -7.04 -5.29 -13.17
C SER A 59 -7.77 -6.64 -13.22
N VAL A 60 -7.45 -7.48 -14.19
CA VAL A 60 -8.10 -8.79 -14.39
C VAL A 60 -7.64 -9.86 -13.41
N ASN A 61 -6.49 -9.68 -12.74
CA ASN A 61 -5.98 -10.49 -11.64
C ASN A 61 -4.83 -9.75 -10.93
N GLU A 62 -4.35 -10.31 -9.82
CA GLU A 62 -3.33 -9.69 -8.96
C GLU A 62 -1.95 -9.60 -9.61
N LYS A 63 -1.58 -10.56 -10.47
CA LYS A 63 -0.32 -10.48 -11.22
C LYS A 63 -0.33 -9.26 -12.13
N VAL A 64 -1.39 -9.07 -12.91
CA VAL A 64 -1.53 -7.91 -13.80
C VAL A 64 -1.55 -6.61 -12.99
N SER A 65 -2.26 -6.55 -11.86
CA SER A 65 -2.25 -5.39 -10.96
C SER A 65 -0.84 -5.00 -10.53
N LEU A 66 -0.06 -5.99 -10.10
CA LEU A 66 1.31 -5.74 -9.66
C LEU A 66 2.19 -5.32 -10.83
N GLU A 67 2.06 -5.94 -12.01
CA GLU A 67 2.82 -5.57 -13.21
C GLU A 67 2.53 -4.14 -13.70
N VAL A 68 1.27 -3.68 -13.59
CA VAL A 68 0.90 -2.27 -13.87
C VAL A 68 1.63 -1.32 -12.91
N ALA A 69 1.60 -1.61 -11.61
CA ALA A 69 2.30 -0.81 -10.62
C ALA A 69 3.82 -0.84 -10.80
N ILE A 70 4.40 -1.99 -11.16
CA ILE A 70 5.83 -2.15 -11.50
C ILE A 70 6.19 -1.27 -12.71
N GLY A 71 5.39 -1.28 -13.76
CA GLY A 71 5.61 -0.45 -14.95
C GLY A 71 5.66 1.04 -14.62
N ALA A 72 4.76 1.52 -13.74
CA ALA A 72 4.77 2.90 -13.27
C ALA A 72 6.01 3.20 -12.42
N ALA A 73 6.42 2.28 -11.53
CA ALA A 73 7.62 2.43 -10.72
C ALA A 73 8.91 2.45 -11.57
N TYR A 74 8.98 1.65 -12.63
CA TYR A 74 10.09 1.69 -13.60
C TYR A 74 10.16 3.02 -14.35
N ALA A 75 9.00 3.63 -14.62
CA ALA A 75 8.93 4.96 -15.22
C ALA A 75 9.26 6.11 -14.24
N GLY A 76 9.63 5.80 -12.99
CA GLY A 76 9.99 6.78 -11.97
C GLY A 76 8.81 7.39 -11.21
N SER A 77 7.60 6.86 -11.35
CA SER A 77 6.42 7.31 -10.61
C SER A 77 6.21 6.48 -9.34
N ARG A 78 5.77 7.11 -8.25
CA ARG A 78 5.26 6.37 -7.09
C ARG A 78 4.02 5.58 -7.51
N ALA A 79 3.98 4.30 -7.15
CA ALA A 79 2.91 3.38 -7.48
C ALA A 79 2.44 2.59 -6.26
N PHE A 80 1.20 2.12 -6.33
CA PHE A 80 0.57 1.32 -5.29
C PHE A 80 -0.10 0.09 -5.88
N CYS A 81 0.01 -1.05 -5.20
CA CYS A 81 -0.76 -2.23 -5.50
C CYS A 81 -1.33 -2.81 -4.21
N CYS A 82 -2.60 -3.22 -4.22
CA CYS A 82 -3.15 -3.91 -3.06
C CYS A 82 -3.88 -5.20 -3.45
N MET A 83 -3.82 -6.17 -2.54
CA MET A 83 -4.45 -7.47 -2.70
C MET A 83 -4.62 -8.16 -1.35
N LYS A 84 -5.48 -9.18 -1.30
CA LYS A 84 -5.51 -10.08 -0.15
C LYS A 84 -4.35 -11.10 -0.22
N HIS A 85 -4.12 -11.84 0.86
CA HIS A 85 -3.01 -12.80 0.96
C HIS A 85 -3.00 -13.85 -0.15
N VAL A 86 -4.16 -14.40 -0.54
CA VAL A 86 -4.24 -15.39 -1.64
C VAL A 86 -3.91 -14.76 -2.99
N GLY A 87 -4.13 -13.46 -3.17
CA GLY A 87 -3.74 -12.74 -4.37
C GLY A 87 -2.23 -12.64 -4.52
N MET A 88 -1.48 -12.57 -3.41
CA MET A 88 -0.02 -12.57 -3.46
C MET A 88 0.54 -13.88 -4.03
N ASN A 89 -0.14 -15.00 -3.87
CA ASN A 89 0.26 -16.26 -4.53
C ASN A 89 0.20 -16.12 -6.06
N VAL A 90 -0.80 -15.42 -6.59
CA VAL A 90 -0.95 -15.15 -8.03
C VAL A 90 0.11 -14.17 -8.53
N ALA A 91 0.42 -13.13 -7.73
CA ALA A 91 1.38 -12.09 -8.05
C ALA A 91 2.85 -12.46 -7.73
N SER A 92 3.11 -13.63 -7.16
CA SER A 92 4.42 -14.03 -6.63
C SER A 92 5.54 -14.01 -7.68
N ASP A 93 5.26 -14.45 -8.91
CA ASP A 93 6.23 -14.42 -10.00
C ASP A 93 6.70 -12.99 -10.32
N ALA A 94 5.76 -12.05 -10.41
CA ALA A 94 6.07 -10.64 -10.62
C ALA A 94 6.86 -10.05 -9.44
N LEU A 95 6.51 -10.38 -8.18
CA LEU A 95 7.26 -9.94 -7.01
C LEU A 95 8.71 -10.45 -7.05
N MET A 96 8.92 -11.73 -7.31
CA MET A 96 10.27 -12.33 -7.30
C MET A 96 11.16 -11.75 -8.39
N THR A 97 10.60 -11.45 -9.57
CA THR A 97 11.33 -10.76 -10.64
C THR A 97 11.66 -9.32 -10.25
N LEU A 98 10.70 -8.60 -9.64
CA LEU A 98 10.86 -7.22 -9.20
C LEU A 98 11.98 -7.05 -8.17
N THR A 99 12.17 -8.00 -7.27
CA THR A 99 13.22 -7.93 -6.24
C THR A 99 14.64 -7.98 -6.82
N LEU A 100 14.81 -8.51 -8.02
CA LEU A 100 16.09 -8.53 -8.74
C LEU A 100 16.29 -7.27 -9.59
N THR A 101 15.22 -6.73 -10.17
CA THR A 101 15.29 -5.56 -11.05
C THR A 101 15.25 -4.24 -10.28
N GLY A 102 14.65 -4.25 -9.08
CA GLY A 102 14.45 -3.05 -8.26
C GLY A 102 13.37 -2.13 -8.81
N VAL A 103 13.31 -0.91 -8.28
CA VAL A 103 12.38 0.16 -8.68
C VAL A 103 13.12 1.49 -8.83
N ILE A 104 12.56 2.44 -9.59
CA ILE A 104 13.03 3.83 -9.68
C ILE A 104 12.12 4.73 -8.85
N GLY A 105 10.83 4.73 -9.14
CA GLY A 105 9.82 5.34 -8.27
C GLY A 105 9.41 4.39 -7.15
N GLY A 106 8.99 4.93 -6.02
CA GLY A 106 8.59 4.13 -4.85
C GLY A 106 7.41 3.21 -5.15
N LEU A 107 7.49 1.95 -4.74
CA LEU A 107 6.42 0.96 -4.86
C LEU A 107 6.08 0.35 -3.51
N VAL A 108 4.81 0.52 -3.11
CA VAL A 108 4.24 -0.12 -1.92
C VAL A 108 3.21 -1.16 -2.35
N ILE A 109 3.34 -2.37 -1.81
CA ILE A 109 2.44 -3.50 -2.04
C ILE A 109 1.72 -3.80 -0.73
N ALA A 110 0.45 -3.42 -0.63
CA ALA A 110 -0.37 -3.73 0.54
C ALA A 110 -0.98 -5.13 0.41
N ILE A 111 -0.65 -6.00 1.37
CA ILE A 111 -1.19 -7.36 1.42
C ILE A 111 -2.07 -7.48 2.67
N ALA A 112 -3.35 -7.77 2.47
CA ALA A 112 -4.31 -7.89 3.56
C ALA A 112 -4.57 -9.36 3.91
N ASP A 113 -4.07 -9.76 5.07
CA ASP A 113 -4.28 -11.09 5.62
C ASP A 113 -5.67 -11.20 6.27
N ASP A 114 -6.45 -12.18 5.84
CA ASP A 114 -7.75 -12.50 6.42
C ASP A 114 -7.57 -13.53 7.53
N VAL A 115 -7.11 -13.04 8.69
CA VAL A 115 -6.86 -13.87 9.87
C VAL A 115 -8.19 -14.44 10.38
N GLY A 116 -8.24 -15.77 10.55
CA GLY A 116 -9.45 -16.47 10.94
C GLY A 116 -10.39 -16.83 9.79
N LEU A 117 -9.98 -16.65 8.54
CA LEU A 117 -10.71 -17.13 7.34
C LEU A 117 -12.13 -16.54 7.18
N SER A 118 -12.36 -15.28 7.56
CA SER A 118 -13.70 -14.68 7.52
C SER A 118 -14.32 -14.65 6.11
N SER A 119 -13.50 -14.47 5.09
CA SER A 119 -13.93 -14.42 3.68
C SER A 119 -12.94 -15.07 2.71
N SER A 120 -12.11 -16.01 3.19
CA SER A 120 -11.03 -16.62 2.41
C SER A 120 -11.10 -18.15 2.46
N GLN A 121 -10.55 -18.80 1.44
CA GLN A 121 -10.48 -20.26 1.33
C GLN A 121 -9.31 -20.88 2.13
N ASN A 122 -8.35 -20.08 2.59
CA ASN A 122 -7.24 -20.51 3.43
C ASN A 122 -6.72 -19.31 4.24
N GLU A 123 -5.84 -19.58 5.20
CA GLU A 123 -5.14 -18.59 6.00
C GLU A 123 -3.65 -18.64 5.70
N GLN A 124 -3.03 -17.46 5.53
CA GLN A 124 -1.61 -17.34 5.27
C GLN A 124 -1.03 -16.20 6.10
N ASP A 125 0.26 -16.28 6.40
CA ASP A 125 1.03 -15.22 7.04
C ASP A 125 1.91 -14.53 6.01
N SER A 126 1.47 -13.38 5.53
CA SER A 126 2.17 -12.64 4.47
C SER A 126 3.51 -12.05 4.90
N ARG A 127 3.88 -12.11 6.20
CA ARG A 127 5.22 -11.72 6.67
C ARG A 127 6.31 -12.57 6.05
N TYR A 128 6.00 -13.83 5.73
CA TYR A 128 6.97 -14.73 5.09
C TYR A 128 7.35 -14.31 3.66
N TRP A 129 6.51 -13.54 2.96
CA TRP A 129 6.88 -12.98 1.66
C TRP A 129 8.09 -12.06 1.76
N GLY A 130 8.20 -11.26 2.82
CA GLY A 130 9.37 -10.40 3.03
C GLY A 130 10.66 -11.18 3.14
N ARG A 131 10.64 -12.30 3.87
CA ARG A 131 11.81 -13.17 3.99
C ARG A 131 12.12 -13.92 2.70
N PHE A 132 11.09 -14.40 2.00
CA PHE A 132 11.25 -15.16 0.77
C PHE A 132 11.73 -14.28 -0.39
N ALA A 133 11.19 -13.07 -0.51
CA ALA A 133 11.52 -12.11 -1.55
C ALA A 133 12.67 -11.13 -1.17
N HIS A 134 13.18 -11.19 0.07
CA HIS A 134 14.21 -10.29 0.59
C HIS A 134 13.82 -8.79 0.50
N VAL A 135 12.58 -8.46 0.83
CA VAL A 135 12.06 -7.08 0.85
C VAL A 135 11.58 -6.68 2.24
N PRO A 136 11.60 -5.37 2.57
CA PRO A 136 11.05 -4.88 3.82
C PRO A 136 9.55 -5.16 3.95
N VAL A 137 9.12 -5.46 5.18
CA VAL A 137 7.71 -5.63 5.54
C VAL A 137 7.39 -4.73 6.71
N PHE A 138 6.35 -3.90 6.56
CA PHE A 138 5.75 -3.14 7.64
C PHE A 138 4.43 -3.77 8.07
N GLU A 139 4.15 -3.77 9.36
CA GLU A 139 2.94 -4.32 9.94
C GLU A 139 2.38 -3.32 10.98
N PRO A 140 1.42 -2.48 10.59
CA PRO A 140 0.85 -1.50 11.50
C PRO A 140 -0.06 -2.16 12.54
N ALA A 141 -0.09 -1.57 13.74
CA ALA A 141 -0.94 -2.00 14.85
C ALA A 141 -2.32 -1.29 14.88
N ASP A 142 -2.43 -0.13 14.22
CA ASP A 142 -3.66 0.67 14.13
C ASP A 142 -3.72 1.51 12.84
N SER A 143 -4.78 2.32 12.69
CA SER A 143 -4.96 3.16 11.49
C SER A 143 -3.95 4.32 11.41
N GLN A 144 -3.45 4.83 12.55
CA GLN A 144 -2.42 5.88 12.54
C GLN A 144 -1.10 5.31 12.02
N GLU A 145 -0.68 4.16 12.54
CA GLU A 145 0.53 3.49 12.04
C GLU A 145 0.37 3.05 10.57
N ALA A 146 -0.83 2.60 10.16
CA ALA A 146 -1.08 2.27 8.76
C ALA A 146 -0.83 3.46 7.82
N TYR A 147 -1.26 4.65 8.23
CA TYR A 147 -1.01 5.89 7.51
C TYR A 147 0.50 6.25 7.52
N GLU A 148 1.13 6.31 8.69
CA GLU A 148 2.54 6.73 8.83
C GLU A 148 3.50 5.75 8.15
N MET A 149 3.30 4.45 8.36
CA MET A 149 4.15 3.42 7.74
C MET A 149 4.01 3.41 6.21
N THR A 150 2.84 3.75 5.66
CA THR A 150 2.67 3.89 4.22
C THR A 150 3.54 5.03 3.67
N LEU A 151 3.58 6.19 4.32
CA LEU A 151 4.43 7.31 3.90
C LEU A 151 5.92 6.94 3.97
N VAL A 152 6.35 6.37 5.09
CA VAL A 152 7.74 5.92 5.30
C VAL A 152 8.13 4.81 4.31
N ALA A 153 7.19 3.93 3.93
CA ALA A 153 7.42 2.88 2.96
C ALA A 153 7.82 3.42 1.59
N TYR A 154 7.23 4.52 1.13
CA TYR A 154 7.64 5.17 -0.13
C TYR A 154 9.05 5.75 -0.05
N GLU A 155 9.40 6.43 1.03
CA GLU A 155 10.74 6.98 1.23
C GLU A 155 11.79 5.86 1.28
N LEU A 156 11.48 4.76 1.97
CA LEU A 156 12.37 3.60 2.04
C LEU A 156 12.50 2.91 0.68
N SER A 157 11.39 2.73 -0.02
CA SER A 157 11.37 2.12 -1.36
C SER A 157 12.27 2.89 -2.34
N GLU A 158 12.16 4.20 -2.40
CA GLU A 158 12.97 5.06 -3.27
C GLU A 158 14.45 5.07 -2.84
N LYS A 159 14.71 5.18 -1.54
CA LYS A 159 16.06 5.23 -1.00
C LYS A 159 16.88 3.97 -1.30
N PHE A 160 16.26 2.81 -1.23
CA PHE A 160 16.91 1.52 -1.41
C PHE A 160 16.61 0.86 -2.76
N GLN A 161 15.73 1.49 -3.57
CA GLN A 161 15.29 1.00 -4.87
C GLN A 161 14.68 -0.42 -4.82
N VAL A 162 13.91 -0.70 -3.78
CA VAL A 162 13.23 -1.98 -3.56
C VAL A 162 11.74 -1.76 -3.30
N PRO A 163 10.85 -2.71 -3.67
CA PRO A 163 9.46 -2.64 -3.22
C PRO A 163 9.36 -2.82 -1.71
N VAL A 164 8.33 -2.27 -1.11
CA VAL A 164 8.02 -2.46 0.32
C VAL A 164 6.65 -3.11 0.46
N ILE A 165 6.56 -4.17 1.26
CA ILE A 165 5.30 -4.80 1.62
C ILE A 165 4.73 -4.10 2.85
N LEU A 166 3.46 -3.70 2.76
CA LEU A 166 2.65 -3.27 3.90
C LEU A 166 1.66 -4.42 4.23
N ARG A 167 1.95 -5.14 5.29
CA ARG A 167 1.09 -6.24 5.75
C ARG A 167 -0.02 -5.70 6.63
N MET A 168 -1.26 -5.85 6.18
CA MET A 168 -2.46 -5.48 6.91
C MET A 168 -3.21 -6.73 7.41
N THR A 169 -4.07 -6.57 8.39
CA THR A 169 -4.96 -7.65 8.84
C THR A 169 -6.41 -7.18 8.79
N THR A 170 -7.37 -8.10 8.69
CA THR A 170 -8.80 -7.79 8.66
C THR A 170 -9.22 -6.80 9.76
N ARG A 171 -8.69 -7.01 10.98
CA ARG A 171 -8.98 -6.12 12.11
C ARG A 171 -8.54 -4.69 11.82
N ILE A 172 -7.30 -4.49 11.40
CA ILE A 172 -6.74 -3.15 11.13
C ILE A 172 -7.44 -2.52 9.93
N ASN A 173 -7.72 -3.30 8.89
CA ASN A 173 -8.38 -2.79 7.69
C ASN A 173 -9.72 -2.11 7.99
N HIS A 174 -10.51 -2.66 8.93
CA HIS A 174 -11.89 -2.24 9.15
C HIS A 174 -12.13 -1.42 10.43
N VAL A 175 -11.24 -1.51 11.43
CA VAL A 175 -11.40 -0.71 12.65
C VAL A 175 -11.13 0.76 12.37
N LYS A 176 -12.06 1.63 12.78
CA LYS A 176 -11.91 3.09 12.65
C LYS A 176 -11.28 3.70 13.88
N SER A 177 -10.32 4.58 13.67
CA SER A 177 -9.70 5.40 14.71
C SER A 177 -9.42 6.83 14.22
N LEU A 178 -9.10 7.73 15.14
CA LEU A 178 -8.70 9.09 14.76
C LEU A 178 -7.27 9.07 14.23
N VAL A 179 -7.11 9.50 12.99
CA VAL A 179 -5.83 9.58 12.28
C VAL A 179 -5.48 11.04 12.05
N THR A 180 -4.30 11.45 12.45
CA THR A 180 -3.72 12.76 12.14
C THR A 180 -3.10 12.68 10.76
N VAL A 181 -3.60 13.49 9.82
CA VAL A 181 -3.20 13.47 8.42
C VAL A 181 -2.50 14.78 8.03
N GLY A 182 -1.68 14.72 7.00
CA GLY A 182 -0.94 15.83 6.45
C GLY A 182 -1.54 16.40 5.16
N GLU A 183 -0.70 17.09 4.41
CA GLU A 183 -0.99 17.63 3.10
C GLU A 183 -0.31 16.78 2.02
N ARG A 184 -0.84 16.83 0.81
CA ARG A 184 -0.26 16.12 -0.33
C ARG A 184 1.09 16.74 -0.74
N ALA A 185 2.07 15.87 -1.01
CA ALA A 185 3.38 16.24 -1.55
C ALA A 185 3.34 16.71 -3.02
#